data_3d0f47eee0ffdec763c0a0d7206f8fda
#
_entry.id   3d0f47eee0ffdec763c0a0d7206f8fda
#
_cell.length_a   1.000
_cell.length_b   1.000
_cell.length_c   1.000
_cell.angle_alpha   90.00
_cell.angle_beta   90.00
_cell.angle_gamma   90.00
#
_symmetry.space_group_name_H-M   'P 1'
#
loop_
_entity.id
_entity.type
_entity.pdbx_description
1 polymer ?
#
loop_
_entity_poly.entity_id
_entity_poly.type
_entity_poly.pdbx_seq_one_letter_code
_entity_poly.pdbx_strand_id
1 'polypeptide(L)'
;SWVENYPNIHTVISAPAMGDYGLCSLAEIFSGKVNPSGRTVDTYEVDAMNSPAAQNFGDFAYYDENGNLTKYNYVSYKEGIYVGYRYYETRYEDKVLGQGNAGDYNYDDAVMYPFGYGLSYTTFDWSDYNTSWDGDTCTVTVKVTNTGSVAGKDVVEVYAQSPYTDYDKTNKVEKAAVELVGYAKTSELAPGASETVTVTFDQEQLKSYDYTNAKTYILDAGDYYITAAKNAHDAVNNILAVKGKTVEDGMTADGNTEFVATYTPANGTVDTTTYKNDTTTGVEVTNQLDQANGGFQYLSRSDWTGTWPTTDGEVSDQISTWGNPINGTDANGNPA
;
A
#
# COMPACT_ATOMS: atom_id res chain seq x y z
N SER A 1 -15.18 10.30 -2.71
CA SER A 1 -15.51 11.28 -1.66
C SER A 1 -16.52 12.28 -2.22
N TRP A 2 -17.31 12.89 -1.35
CA TRP A 2 -18.32 13.87 -1.75
C TRP A 2 -17.76 15.27 -2.04
N VAL A 3 -16.51 15.53 -1.66
CA VAL A 3 -15.90 16.87 -1.71
C VAL A 3 -15.78 17.41 -3.13
N GLU A 4 -15.49 16.57 -4.10
CA GLU A 4 -15.32 16.97 -5.52
C GLU A 4 -16.63 17.50 -6.13
N ASN A 5 -17.77 17.11 -5.58
CA ASN A 5 -19.07 17.58 -6.06
C ASN A 5 -19.35 19.04 -5.65
N TYR A 6 -18.44 19.67 -4.87
CA TYR A 6 -18.59 21.02 -4.36
C TYR A 6 -17.45 21.94 -4.82
N PRO A 7 -17.56 22.59 -5.98
CA PRO A 7 -16.46 23.37 -6.55
C PRO A 7 -16.03 24.59 -5.72
N ASN A 8 -16.80 24.94 -4.70
CA ASN A 8 -16.45 26.01 -3.77
C ASN A 8 -15.65 25.56 -2.55
N ILE A 9 -15.38 24.25 -2.40
CA ILE A 9 -14.49 23.72 -1.38
C ILE A 9 -13.07 23.69 -1.98
N HIS A 10 -12.22 24.62 -1.53
CA HIS A 10 -10.86 24.77 -2.07
C HIS A 10 -9.78 24.15 -1.18
N THR A 11 -10.14 23.73 0.04
CA THR A 11 -9.17 23.16 1.00
C THR A 11 -9.85 22.08 1.81
N VAL A 12 -9.16 20.96 1.95
CA VAL A 12 -9.54 19.86 2.82
C VAL A 12 -8.37 19.53 3.73
N ILE A 13 -8.64 19.46 5.02
CA ILE A 13 -7.65 19.04 6.02
C ILE A 13 -8.19 17.76 6.66
N SER A 14 -7.47 16.66 6.46
CA SER A 14 -7.72 15.41 7.18
C SER A 14 -6.99 15.49 8.52
N ALA A 15 -7.73 15.41 9.62
CA ALA A 15 -7.18 15.40 10.94
C ALA A 15 -7.76 14.20 11.71
N PRO A 16 -6.92 13.28 12.20
CA PRO A 16 -7.39 12.17 13.05
C PRO A 16 -7.87 12.71 14.39
N ALA A 17 -8.37 11.85 15.28
CA ALA A 17 -8.80 12.23 16.62
C ALA A 17 -7.66 12.95 17.35
N MET A 18 -7.85 14.24 17.59
CA MET A 18 -6.79 15.18 18.01
C MET A 18 -6.66 15.35 19.52
N GLY A 19 -7.55 14.76 20.31
CA GLY A 19 -7.63 15.01 21.75
C GLY A 19 -7.97 16.48 22.08
N ASP A 20 -7.87 16.83 23.36
CA ASP A 20 -8.34 18.12 23.87
C ASP A 20 -7.58 19.34 23.34
N TYR A 21 -6.28 19.17 23.05
CA TYR A 21 -5.39 20.27 22.61
C TYR A 21 -5.18 20.33 21.10
N GLY A 22 -5.57 19.32 20.35
CA GLY A 22 -5.32 19.26 18.90
C GLY A 22 -6.03 20.35 18.10
N LEU A 23 -7.15 20.86 18.59
CA LEU A 23 -7.86 22.00 17.97
C LEU A 23 -7.01 23.27 17.95
N CYS A 24 -6.13 23.47 18.95
CA CYS A 24 -5.21 24.61 18.97
C CYS A 24 -4.19 24.50 17.81
N SER A 25 -3.65 23.30 17.59
CA SER A 25 -2.71 23.04 16.47
C SER A 25 -3.39 23.23 15.11
N LEU A 26 -4.64 22.83 14.97
CA LEU A 26 -5.41 23.05 13.75
C LEU A 26 -5.61 24.55 13.49
N ALA A 27 -5.92 25.35 14.52
CA ALA A 27 -6.05 26.81 14.41
C ALA A 27 -4.71 27.47 14.00
N GLU A 28 -3.58 26.95 14.46
CA GLU A 28 -2.25 27.44 14.04
C GLU A 28 -1.95 27.13 12.56
N ILE A 29 -2.42 25.99 12.07
CA ILE A 29 -2.34 25.66 10.62
C ILE A 29 -3.22 26.64 9.83
N PHE A 30 -4.49 26.81 10.20
CA PHE A 30 -5.41 27.72 9.49
C PHE A 30 -4.93 29.17 9.48
N SER A 31 -4.27 29.61 10.54
CA SER A 31 -3.70 30.96 10.61
C SER A 31 -2.37 31.12 9.86
N GLY A 32 -1.81 30.05 9.32
CA GLY A 32 -0.49 30.06 8.68
C GLY A 32 0.70 30.16 9.64
N LYS A 33 0.45 30.07 10.94
CA LYS A 33 1.52 30.07 11.95
C LYS A 33 2.36 28.79 11.89
N VAL A 34 1.74 27.68 11.55
CA VAL A 34 2.37 26.38 11.35
C VAL A 34 2.11 25.93 9.90
N ASN A 35 3.18 25.62 9.17
CA ASN A 35 3.09 25.02 7.85
C ASN A 35 2.93 23.51 8.00
N PRO A 36 1.82 22.91 7.50
CA PRO A 36 1.60 21.47 7.61
C PRO A 36 2.62 20.70 6.79
N SER A 37 3.01 19.53 7.29
CA SER A 37 3.93 18.60 6.61
C SER A 37 3.51 17.14 6.79
N GLY A 38 2.24 16.91 7.14
CA GLY A 38 1.65 15.58 7.22
C GLY A 38 1.45 15.00 5.81
N ARG A 39 1.48 13.67 5.74
CA ARG A 39 1.17 12.90 4.53
C ARG A 39 0.02 11.94 4.85
N THR A 40 -0.77 11.60 3.83
CA THR A 40 -1.79 10.56 3.98
C THR A 40 -1.12 9.23 4.28
N VAL A 41 -1.67 8.50 5.22
CA VAL A 41 -1.19 7.16 5.62
C VAL A 41 -2.09 6.06 5.05
N ASP A 42 -2.99 6.45 4.15
CA ASP A 42 -3.89 5.57 3.42
C ASP A 42 -4.13 6.14 2.02
N THR A 43 -4.67 5.31 1.13
CA THR A 43 -5.21 5.76 -0.16
C THR A 43 -6.64 6.26 0.08
N TYR A 44 -6.94 7.46 -0.40
CA TYR A 44 -8.30 7.99 -0.39
C TYR A 44 -8.94 7.69 -1.74
N GLU A 45 -9.80 6.69 -1.74
CA GLU A 45 -10.52 6.26 -2.92
C GLU A 45 -11.74 7.15 -3.22
N VAL A 46 -12.12 7.22 -4.47
CA VAL A 46 -13.34 7.89 -4.93
C VAL A 46 -14.56 7.16 -4.36
N ASP A 47 -14.57 5.84 -4.41
CA ASP A 47 -15.60 4.99 -3.81
C ASP A 47 -14.96 3.78 -3.11
N ALA A 48 -14.97 3.79 -1.78
CA ALA A 48 -14.43 2.70 -0.95
C ALA A 48 -15.13 1.35 -1.19
N MET A 49 -16.38 1.37 -1.67
CA MET A 49 -17.13 0.14 -1.97
C MET A 49 -16.62 -0.58 -3.22
N ASN A 50 -15.78 0.07 -4.03
CA ASN A 50 -15.13 -0.53 -5.19
C ASN A 50 -13.76 -1.15 -4.85
N SER A 51 -13.31 -1.10 -3.61
CA SER A 51 -12.09 -1.78 -3.17
C SER A 51 -12.26 -3.30 -3.13
N PRO A 52 -11.18 -4.08 -3.32
CA PRO A 52 -11.27 -5.55 -3.22
C PRO A 52 -11.77 -6.02 -1.86
N ALA A 53 -11.33 -5.37 -0.77
CA ALA A 53 -11.75 -5.70 0.59
C ALA A 53 -13.26 -5.50 0.80
N ALA A 54 -13.86 -4.49 0.16
CA ALA A 54 -15.28 -4.21 0.28
C ALA A 54 -16.16 -5.29 -0.40
N GLN A 55 -15.62 -6.01 -1.40
CA GLN A 55 -16.40 -7.02 -2.14
C GLN A 55 -16.75 -8.24 -1.29
N ASN A 56 -15.94 -8.52 -0.27
CA ASN A 56 -16.15 -9.65 0.64
C ASN A 56 -16.20 -9.19 2.11
N PHE A 57 -16.60 -7.94 2.33
CA PHE A 57 -16.73 -7.40 3.68
C PHE A 57 -17.94 -7.97 4.39
N GLY A 58 -17.72 -8.60 5.55
CA GLY A 58 -18.78 -9.10 6.42
C GLY A 58 -18.38 -10.26 7.30
N ASP A 59 -19.27 -10.61 8.22
CA ASP A 59 -19.24 -11.81 9.03
C ASP A 59 -20.08 -12.87 8.33
N PHE A 60 -19.52 -14.05 8.06
CA PHE A 60 -20.20 -15.12 7.36
C PHE A 60 -20.62 -16.22 8.33
N ALA A 61 -21.80 -16.79 8.10
CA ALA A 61 -22.33 -17.89 8.88
C ALA A 61 -21.45 -19.15 8.74
N TYR A 62 -21.06 -19.75 9.87
CA TYR A 62 -20.27 -20.97 9.88
C TYR A 62 -21.15 -22.18 10.15
N TYR A 63 -21.15 -23.12 9.22
CA TYR A 63 -21.89 -24.38 9.31
C TYR A 63 -20.95 -25.53 9.64
N ASP A 64 -21.41 -26.45 10.48
CA ASP A 64 -20.66 -27.66 10.81
C ASP A 64 -20.64 -28.67 9.64
N GLU A 65 -19.93 -29.79 9.81
CA GLU A 65 -19.82 -30.87 8.82
C GLU A 65 -21.16 -31.51 8.42
N ASN A 66 -22.21 -31.33 9.23
CA ASN A 66 -23.55 -31.82 8.98
C ASN A 66 -24.48 -30.76 8.35
N GLY A 67 -23.95 -29.57 8.08
CA GLY A 67 -24.71 -28.45 7.52
C GLY A 67 -25.57 -27.71 8.54
N ASN A 68 -25.34 -27.87 9.84
CA ASN A 68 -26.05 -27.10 10.86
C ASN A 68 -25.33 -25.78 11.12
N LEU A 69 -26.12 -24.71 11.22
CA LEU A 69 -25.62 -23.40 11.61
C LEU A 69 -25.04 -23.47 13.04
N THR A 70 -23.79 -23.04 13.17
CA THR A 70 -23.13 -22.96 14.48
C THR A 70 -23.32 -21.57 15.09
N LYS A 71 -22.79 -21.35 16.31
CA LYS A 71 -22.72 -20.04 16.97
C LYS A 71 -21.48 -19.22 16.54
N TYR A 72 -20.69 -19.73 15.64
CA TYR A 72 -19.46 -19.09 15.17
C TYR A 72 -19.66 -18.46 13.81
N ASN A 73 -18.98 -17.36 13.60
CA ASN A 73 -18.86 -16.69 12.30
C ASN A 73 -17.42 -16.79 11.82
N TYR A 74 -17.19 -16.53 10.56
CA TYR A 74 -15.85 -16.38 10.00
C TYR A 74 -15.76 -15.16 9.11
N VAL A 75 -14.57 -14.66 8.92
CA VAL A 75 -14.20 -13.65 7.93
C VAL A 75 -13.06 -14.20 7.08
N SER A 76 -13.03 -13.83 5.83
CA SER A 76 -11.94 -14.16 4.92
C SER A 76 -11.42 -12.94 4.19
N TYR A 77 -10.11 -12.80 4.12
CA TYR A 77 -9.42 -11.68 3.49
C TYR A 77 -8.98 -12.07 2.07
N LYS A 78 -9.94 -12.20 1.16
CA LYS A 78 -9.70 -12.65 -0.23
C LYS A 78 -8.82 -11.69 -1.03
N GLU A 79 -8.78 -10.44 -0.64
CA GLU A 79 -7.90 -9.43 -1.21
C GLU A 79 -6.40 -9.71 -0.98
N GLY A 80 -6.06 -10.53 0.01
CA GLY A 80 -4.67 -10.86 0.34
C GLY A 80 -3.86 -9.61 0.66
N ILE A 81 -2.72 -9.40 -0.04
CA ILE A 81 -1.87 -8.22 0.16
C ILE A 81 -2.41 -6.95 -0.50
N TYR A 82 -3.45 -7.07 -1.34
CA TYR A 82 -3.93 -5.97 -2.19
C TYR A 82 -4.93 -5.08 -1.44
N VAL A 83 -4.43 -4.34 -0.46
CA VAL A 83 -5.14 -3.35 0.35
C VAL A 83 -4.50 -1.98 0.16
N GLY A 84 -5.32 -0.92 0.10
CA GLY A 84 -4.84 0.45 -0.07
C GLY A 84 -3.96 0.62 -1.31
N TYR A 85 -2.86 1.36 -1.19
CA TYR A 85 -1.97 1.63 -2.34
C TYR A 85 -1.42 0.36 -2.99
N ARG A 86 -1.22 -0.73 -2.24
CA ARG A 86 -0.77 -2.00 -2.82
C ARG A 86 -1.72 -2.54 -3.87
N TYR A 87 -3.03 -2.29 -3.71
CA TYR A 87 -4.01 -2.63 -4.73
C TYR A 87 -4.02 -1.60 -5.87
N TYR A 88 -4.28 -0.33 -5.53
CA TYR A 88 -4.54 0.70 -6.55
C TYR A 88 -3.35 0.92 -7.47
N GLU A 89 -2.15 0.99 -6.91
CA GLU A 89 -0.92 1.20 -7.67
C GLU A 89 -0.51 -0.04 -8.48
N THR A 90 -0.73 -1.25 -7.95
CA THR A 90 -0.37 -2.47 -8.67
C THR A 90 -1.27 -2.71 -9.88
N ARG A 91 -2.57 -2.51 -9.70
CA ARG A 91 -3.51 -2.67 -10.82
C ARG A 91 -3.30 -1.61 -11.89
N TYR A 92 -2.93 -0.38 -11.47
CA TYR A 92 -2.53 0.67 -12.39
C TYR A 92 -1.26 0.30 -13.18
N GLU A 93 -0.20 -0.15 -12.51
CA GLU A 93 1.02 -0.62 -13.20
C GLU A 93 0.68 -1.71 -14.22
N ASP A 94 -0.08 -2.73 -13.81
CA ASP A 94 -0.45 -3.84 -14.67
C ASP A 94 -1.31 -3.38 -15.88
N LYS A 95 -2.16 -2.36 -15.68
CA LYS A 95 -2.91 -1.73 -16.79
C LYS A 95 -2.00 -1.06 -17.80
N VAL A 96 -1.05 -0.25 -17.35
CA VAL A 96 -0.06 0.44 -18.21
C VAL A 96 0.85 -0.56 -18.93
N LEU A 97 1.25 -1.63 -18.24
CA LEU A 97 2.09 -2.69 -18.83
C LEU A 97 1.31 -3.65 -19.74
N GLY A 98 -0.01 -3.59 -19.75
CA GLY A 98 -0.88 -4.47 -20.54
C GLY A 98 -0.84 -5.93 -20.07
N GLN A 99 -0.77 -6.16 -18.77
CA GLN A 99 -0.67 -7.47 -18.17
C GLN A 99 -1.75 -7.69 -17.08
N GLY A 100 -1.82 -8.93 -16.54
CA GLY A 100 -2.62 -9.25 -15.38
C GLY A 100 -4.14 -9.14 -15.58
N ASN A 101 -4.64 -9.05 -16.83
CA ASN A 101 -6.06 -8.88 -17.11
C ASN A 101 -6.71 -7.78 -16.23
N ALA A 102 -6.06 -6.60 -16.21
CA ALA A 102 -6.45 -5.48 -15.35
C ALA A 102 -7.86 -4.90 -15.63
N GLY A 103 -8.45 -5.27 -16.77
CA GLY A 103 -9.80 -4.83 -17.17
C GLY A 103 -9.86 -3.34 -17.51
N ASP A 104 -11.00 -2.73 -17.24
CA ASP A 104 -11.25 -1.31 -17.53
C ASP A 104 -10.77 -0.37 -16.40
N TYR A 105 -9.76 -0.81 -15.64
CA TYR A 105 -9.24 -0.01 -14.53
C TYR A 105 -8.72 1.34 -15.02
N ASN A 106 -9.17 2.41 -14.37
CA ASN A 106 -8.69 3.76 -14.53
C ASN A 106 -8.33 4.32 -13.16
N TYR A 107 -7.08 4.74 -13.00
CA TYR A 107 -6.57 5.22 -11.72
C TYR A 107 -7.28 6.49 -11.24
N ASP A 108 -7.49 7.46 -12.12
CA ASP A 108 -8.10 8.76 -11.78
C ASP A 108 -9.59 8.62 -11.37
N ASP A 109 -10.27 7.57 -11.86
CA ASP A 109 -11.64 7.26 -11.45
C ASP A 109 -11.70 6.48 -10.12
N ALA A 110 -10.58 5.88 -9.70
CA ALA A 110 -10.51 5.03 -8.52
C ALA A 110 -9.92 5.73 -7.29
N VAL A 111 -8.91 6.58 -7.48
CA VAL A 111 -8.13 7.21 -6.40
C VAL A 111 -8.24 8.72 -6.46
N MET A 112 -8.57 9.32 -5.33
CA MET A 112 -8.62 10.77 -5.16
C MET A 112 -7.31 11.33 -4.64
N TYR A 113 -6.78 10.73 -3.60
CA TYR A 113 -5.47 11.07 -3.02
C TYR A 113 -4.68 9.79 -2.79
N PRO A 114 -3.49 9.66 -3.37
CA PRO A 114 -2.64 8.49 -3.15
C PRO A 114 -2.12 8.44 -1.70
N PHE A 115 -1.66 7.26 -1.30
CA PHE A 115 -0.86 7.09 -0.09
C PHE A 115 0.39 7.98 -0.17
N GLY A 116 0.73 8.69 0.89
CA GLY A 116 1.86 9.60 0.96
C GLY A 116 1.54 11.03 0.49
N TYR A 117 0.32 11.30 -0.01
CA TYR A 117 -0.06 12.62 -0.49
C TYR A 117 -0.12 13.65 0.63
N GLY A 118 0.27 14.88 0.32
CA GLY A 118 0.09 16.01 1.22
C GLY A 118 0.60 17.31 0.60
N LEU A 119 0.03 18.41 1.06
CA LEU A 119 0.36 19.77 0.61
C LEU A 119 1.09 20.56 1.68
N SER A 120 1.77 21.60 1.26
CA SER A 120 2.50 22.54 2.10
C SER A 120 2.20 23.96 1.65
N TYR A 121 2.41 24.96 2.54
CA TYR A 121 2.35 26.39 2.19
C TYR A 121 3.60 26.88 1.48
N THR A 122 4.59 26.00 1.25
CA THR A 122 5.81 26.25 0.48
C THR A 122 6.03 25.15 -0.54
N THR A 123 7.03 25.31 -1.40
CA THR A 123 7.40 24.33 -2.42
C THR A 123 8.79 23.77 -2.13
N PHE A 124 9.01 22.52 -2.51
CA PHE A 124 10.31 21.85 -2.35
C PHE A 124 10.73 21.21 -3.66
N ASP A 125 11.98 21.41 -4.03
CA ASP A 125 12.67 20.71 -5.10
C ASP A 125 13.59 19.64 -4.53
N TRP A 126 13.68 18.52 -5.23
CA TRP A 126 14.55 17.40 -4.89
C TRP A 126 15.66 17.26 -5.93
N SER A 127 16.86 16.94 -5.47
CA SER A 127 18.02 16.66 -6.32
C SER A 127 18.99 15.68 -5.64
N ASP A 128 20.07 15.35 -6.32
CA ASP A 128 21.19 14.57 -5.79
C ASP A 128 20.73 13.22 -5.18
N TYR A 129 19.74 12.56 -5.83
CA TYR A 129 19.32 11.21 -5.45
C TYR A 129 20.47 10.23 -5.64
N ASN A 130 20.74 9.43 -4.61
CA ASN A 130 21.75 8.40 -4.69
C ASN A 130 21.38 7.22 -3.79
N THR A 131 21.80 6.02 -4.19
CA THR A 131 21.68 4.79 -3.40
C THR A 131 23.05 4.14 -3.21
N SER A 132 23.25 3.54 -2.05
CA SER A 132 24.45 2.74 -1.79
C SER A 132 24.12 1.54 -0.91
N TRP A 133 24.78 0.43 -1.13
CA TRP A 133 24.65 -0.79 -0.36
C TRP A 133 25.90 -1.05 0.46
N ASP A 134 25.71 -1.38 1.75
CA ASP A 134 26.74 -1.89 2.63
C ASP A 134 26.23 -3.20 3.25
N GLY A 135 26.73 -4.32 2.76
CA GLY A 135 26.13 -5.63 3.04
C GLY A 135 24.67 -5.68 2.58
N ASP A 136 23.79 -5.97 3.51
CA ASP A 136 22.33 -6.07 3.27
C ASP A 136 21.57 -4.76 3.51
N THR A 137 22.27 -3.68 3.92
CA THR A 137 21.62 -2.39 4.21
C THR A 137 21.78 -1.43 3.03
N CYS A 138 20.64 -0.94 2.54
CA CYS A 138 20.57 0.15 1.55
C CYS A 138 20.48 1.50 2.24
N THR A 139 21.30 2.44 1.79
CA THR A 139 21.20 3.85 2.15
C THR A 139 20.76 4.65 0.93
N VAL A 140 19.67 5.39 1.07
CA VAL A 140 19.14 6.33 0.06
C VAL A 140 19.33 7.74 0.56
N THR A 141 19.83 8.62 -0.29
CA THR A 141 19.97 10.05 0.02
C THR A 141 19.28 10.91 -1.02
N VAL A 142 18.63 11.98 -0.58
CA VAL A 142 17.96 12.98 -1.42
C VAL A 142 18.24 14.36 -0.83
N LYS A 143 18.68 15.29 -1.65
CA LYS A 143 18.79 16.70 -1.23
C LYS A 143 17.45 17.38 -1.48
N VAL A 144 16.87 17.93 -0.42
CA VAL A 144 15.63 18.69 -0.43
C VAL A 144 15.93 20.17 -0.25
N THR A 145 15.40 20.99 -1.14
CA THR A 145 15.57 22.46 -1.11
C THR A 145 14.20 23.11 -1.01
N ASN A 146 14.00 23.99 -0.04
CA ASN A 146 12.81 24.83 0.03
C ASN A 146 12.92 25.94 -1.01
N THR A 147 12.11 25.84 -2.07
CA THR A 147 12.09 26.79 -3.21
C THR A 147 10.99 27.84 -3.08
N GLY A 148 10.13 27.70 -2.07
CA GLY A 148 9.05 28.66 -1.84
C GLY A 148 9.44 29.79 -0.90
N SER A 149 8.43 30.50 -0.39
CA SER A 149 8.61 31.72 0.40
C SER A 149 8.33 31.57 1.90
N VAL A 150 7.92 30.39 2.34
CA VAL A 150 7.57 30.09 3.74
C VAL A 150 8.44 28.96 4.25
N ALA A 151 8.86 29.04 5.51
CA ALA A 151 9.57 27.93 6.15
C ALA A 151 8.68 26.69 6.24
N GLY A 152 9.26 25.51 6.08
CA GLY A 152 8.50 24.27 6.11
C GLY A 152 9.36 23.02 6.13
N LYS A 153 8.70 21.88 6.25
CA LYS A 153 9.31 20.54 6.23
C LYS A 153 8.74 19.74 5.08
N ASP A 154 9.59 18.91 4.47
CA ASP A 154 9.17 17.93 3.47
C ASP A 154 9.45 16.50 3.94
N VAL A 155 8.80 15.54 3.33
CA VAL A 155 8.96 14.10 3.62
C VAL A 155 9.47 13.42 2.37
N VAL A 156 10.58 12.71 2.50
CA VAL A 156 11.10 11.80 1.46
C VAL A 156 10.61 10.41 1.80
N GLU A 157 9.82 9.84 0.92
CA GLU A 157 9.36 8.46 1.00
C GLU A 157 10.16 7.61 0.01
N VAL A 158 10.67 6.47 0.46
CA VAL A 158 11.43 5.53 -0.36
C VAL A 158 10.61 4.29 -0.57
N TYR A 159 10.41 3.94 -1.82
CA TYR A 159 9.66 2.77 -2.24
C TYR A 159 10.56 1.79 -2.99
N ALA A 160 10.24 0.52 -2.86
CA ALA A 160 10.88 -0.54 -3.61
C ALA A 160 9.86 -1.31 -4.44
N GLN A 161 10.27 -1.73 -5.62
CA GLN A 161 9.56 -2.69 -6.44
C GLN A 161 10.39 -3.96 -6.59
N SER A 162 9.83 -5.10 -6.22
CA SER A 162 10.40 -6.42 -6.46
C SER A 162 10.05 -6.92 -7.86
N PRO A 163 10.91 -7.73 -8.50
CA PRO A 163 10.56 -8.36 -9.77
C PRO A 163 9.36 -9.30 -9.60
N TYR A 164 8.44 -9.28 -10.55
CA TYR A 164 7.31 -10.21 -10.61
C TYR A 164 7.56 -11.23 -11.69
N THR A 165 8.10 -12.37 -11.29
CA THR A 165 8.68 -13.39 -12.17
C THR A 165 7.65 -14.42 -12.64
N ASP A 166 8.02 -15.28 -13.58
CA ASP A 166 7.17 -16.41 -13.98
C ASP A 166 7.03 -17.46 -12.86
N TYR A 167 8.03 -17.55 -11.97
CA TYR A 167 7.92 -18.35 -10.75
C TYR A 167 6.81 -17.82 -9.86
N ASP A 168 6.77 -16.51 -9.64
CA ASP A 168 5.75 -15.86 -8.80
C ASP A 168 4.34 -16.11 -9.34
N LYS A 169 4.13 -15.89 -10.64
CA LYS A 169 2.85 -16.14 -11.32
C LYS A 169 2.41 -17.61 -11.17
N THR A 170 3.35 -18.55 -11.31
CA THR A 170 3.07 -19.98 -11.22
C THR A 170 2.74 -20.42 -9.79
N ASN A 171 3.47 -19.87 -8.80
CA ASN A 171 3.35 -20.26 -7.40
C ASN A 171 2.47 -19.30 -6.59
N LYS A 172 1.84 -18.32 -7.24
CA LYS A 172 0.97 -17.31 -6.62
C LYS A 172 1.67 -16.52 -5.50
N VAL A 173 2.93 -16.16 -5.75
CA VAL A 173 3.67 -15.24 -4.88
C VAL A 173 3.27 -13.83 -5.27
N GLU A 174 2.37 -13.25 -4.51
CA GLU A 174 1.83 -11.92 -4.81
C GLU A 174 2.81 -10.83 -4.38
N LYS A 175 2.92 -9.78 -5.21
CA LYS A 175 3.81 -8.64 -5.00
C LYS A 175 3.14 -7.35 -5.43
N ALA A 176 3.26 -6.33 -4.61
CA ALA A 176 2.79 -5.00 -4.98
C ALA A 176 3.72 -4.34 -6.01
N ALA A 177 3.18 -3.40 -6.79
CA ALA A 177 3.98 -2.59 -7.72
C ALA A 177 5.04 -1.78 -6.98
N VAL A 178 4.70 -1.27 -5.80
CA VAL A 178 5.63 -0.59 -4.90
C VAL A 178 5.28 -0.92 -3.46
N GLU A 179 6.30 -0.94 -2.61
CA GLU A 179 6.16 -1.04 -1.15
C GLU A 179 7.02 0.05 -0.50
N LEU A 180 6.46 0.76 0.49
CA LEU A 180 7.19 1.74 1.27
C LEU A 180 8.22 1.00 2.14
N VAL A 181 9.51 1.22 1.88
CA VAL A 181 10.62 0.61 2.63
C VAL A 181 11.23 1.55 3.66
N GLY A 182 10.91 2.84 3.60
CA GLY A 182 11.34 3.80 4.59
C GLY A 182 10.94 5.23 4.23
N TYR A 183 11.03 6.11 5.21
CA TYR A 183 10.80 7.53 5.00
C TYR A 183 11.59 8.36 6.02
N ALA A 184 11.86 9.60 5.66
CA ALA A 184 12.42 10.57 6.59
C ALA A 184 11.91 11.98 6.27
N LYS A 185 11.87 12.82 7.30
CA LYS A 185 11.39 14.20 7.20
C LYS A 185 12.58 15.15 7.42
N THR A 186 12.61 16.25 6.65
CA THR A 186 13.57 17.32 6.85
C THR A 186 13.38 18.00 8.22
N SER A 187 14.41 18.67 8.72
CA SER A 187 14.24 19.76 9.65
C SER A 187 13.37 20.87 9.02
N GLU A 188 13.03 21.91 9.79
CA GLU A 188 12.34 23.07 9.21
C GLU A 188 13.33 23.87 8.35
N LEU A 189 13.06 23.91 7.04
CA LEU A 189 13.89 24.61 6.07
C LEU A 189 13.34 26.03 5.83
N ALA A 190 14.17 27.05 6.08
CA ALA A 190 13.87 28.40 5.65
C ALA A 190 13.85 28.50 4.11
N PRO A 191 13.19 29.52 3.51
CA PRO A 191 13.28 29.77 2.08
C PRO A 191 14.71 29.77 1.55
N GLY A 192 14.97 28.96 0.52
CA GLY A 192 16.29 28.77 -0.09
C GLY A 192 17.22 27.81 0.65
N ALA A 193 16.87 27.34 1.84
CA ALA A 193 17.68 26.37 2.59
C ALA A 193 17.50 24.96 2.03
N SER A 194 18.56 24.16 2.19
CA SER A 194 18.58 22.74 1.76
C SER A 194 19.08 21.84 2.86
N GLU A 195 18.63 20.57 2.81
CA GLU A 195 19.10 19.49 3.68
C GLU A 195 19.21 18.20 2.86
N THR A 196 20.19 17.37 3.15
CA THR A 196 20.24 16.01 2.60
C THR A 196 19.52 15.06 3.56
N VAL A 197 18.43 14.53 3.12
CA VAL A 197 17.65 13.51 3.84
C VAL A 197 18.25 12.15 3.55
N THR A 198 18.38 11.32 4.58
CA THR A 198 18.88 9.94 4.48
C THR A 198 17.83 8.98 4.99
N VAL A 199 17.56 7.94 4.21
CA VAL A 199 16.68 6.82 4.56
C VAL A 199 17.48 5.53 4.42
N THR A 200 17.38 4.65 5.40
CA THR A 200 18.02 3.31 5.35
C THR A 200 16.98 2.22 5.48
N PHE A 201 17.18 1.12 4.77
CA PHE A 201 16.36 -0.09 4.91
C PHE A 201 17.20 -1.34 4.63
N ASP A 202 16.74 -2.47 5.12
CA ASP A 202 17.44 -3.74 4.94
C ASP A 202 16.85 -4.54 3.77
N GLN A 203 17.70 -5.35 3.09
CA GLN A 203 17.31 -6.25 2.00
C GLN A 203 16.17 -7.20 2.41
N GLU A 204 16.03 -7.48 3.71
CA GLU A 204 14.93 -8.24 4.27
C GLU A 204 13.55 -7.70 3.86
N GLN A 205 13.43 -6.37 3.73
CA GLN A 205 12.18 -5.71 3.32
C GLN A 205 11.83 -5.92 1.84
N LEU A 206 12.75 -6.46 1.04
CA LEU A 206 12.53 -6.79 -0.37
C LEU A 206 12.03 -8.22 -0.58
N LYS A 207 12.02 -9.05 0.46
CA LYS A 207 11.58 -10.44 0.37
C LYS A 207 10.05 -10.53 0.26
N SER A 208 9.60 -11.56 -0.42
CA SER A 208 8.18 -11.92 -0.55
C SER A 208 7.91 -13.29 0.06
N TYR A 209 6.72 -13.50 0.61
CA TYR A 209 6.36 -14.78 1.21
C TYR A 209 5.73 -15.71 0.17
N ASP A 210 6.38 -16.84 -0.09
CA ASP A 210 5.86 -17.91 -0.93
C ASP A 210 5.12 -18.94 -0.06
N TYR A 211 3.80 -18.81 0.01
CA TYR A 211 2.97 -19.67 0.83
C TYR A 211 2.67 -21.04 0.17
N THR A 212 2.88 -21.14 -1.15
CA THR A 212 2.49 -22.31 -1.93
C THR A 212 3.61 -23.35 -1.98
N ASN A 213 4.82 -22.94 -2.36
CA ASN A 213 5.93 -23.85 -2.67
C ASN A 213 7.05 -23.81 -1.62
N ALA A 214 7.70 -22.66 -1.45
CA ALA A 214 8.81 -22.55 -0.49
C ALA A 214 8.33 -22.53 0.97
N LYS A 215 7.12 -22.06 1.24
CA LYS A 215 6.48 -21.87 2.55
C LYS A 215 7.35 -21.03 3.49
N THR A 216 8.01 -20.04 2.92
CA THR A 216 8.89 -19.10 3.60
C THR A 216 9.12 -17.86 2.75
N TYR A 217 9.97 -16.96 3.23
CA TYR A 217 10.37 -15.77 2.49
C TYR A 217 11.41 -16.09 1.41
N ILE A 218 11.23 -15.49 0.24
CA ILE A 218 12.13 -15.58 -0.91
C ILE A 218 12.56 -14.20 -1.36
N LEU A 219 13.78 -14.10 -1.84
CA LEU A 219 14.28 -12.96 -2.60
C LEU A 219 14.54 -13.46 -4.03
N ASP A 220 13.81 -12.96 -5.00
CA ASP A 220 13.97 -13.39 -6.39
C ASP A 220 15.26 -12.86 -7.01
N ALA A 221 15.77 -13.57 -7.97
CA ALA A 221 16.73 -13.01 -8.90
C ALA A 221 16.00 -12.06 -9.86
N GLY A 222 16.63 -10.94 -10.20
CA GLY A 222 16.06 -9.94 -11.10
C GLY A 222 16.31 -8.52 -10.63
N ASP A 223 15.74 -7.57 -11.35
CA ASP A 223 15.91 -6.15 -11.07
C ASP A 223 14.87 -5.66 -10.05
N TYR A 224 15.38 -5.13 -8.97
CA TYR A 224 14.62 -4.38 -7.97
C TYR A 224 14.80 -2.89 -8.26
N TYR A 225 13.71 -2.14 -8.27
CA TYR A 225 13.75 -0.70 -8.44
C TYR A 225 13.57 -0.02 -7.10
N ILE A 226 14.49 0.87 -6.74
CA ILE A 226 14.42 1.68 -5.53
C ILE A 226 14.16 3.11 -5.97
N THR A 227 13.11 3.73 -5.49
CA THR A 227 12.74 5.09 -5.88
C THR A 227 12.42 5.97 -4.68
N ALA A 228 12.82 7.24 -4.75
CA ALA A 228 12.34 8.25 -3.83
C ALA A 228 11.19 9.02 -4.51
N ALA A 229 10.08 9.15 -3.80
CA ALA A 229 8.89 9.81 -4.34
C ALA A 229 8.12 10.57 -3.25
N LYS A 230 7.23 11.46 -3.67
CA LYS A 230 6.38 12.24 -2.76
C LYS A 230 5.14 11.49 -2.30
N ASN A 231 4.79 10.41 -3.01
CA ASN A 231 3.67 9.52 -2.74
C ASN A 231 3.84 8.22 -3.53
N ALA A 232 3.01 7.21 -3.26
CA ALA A 232 3.09 5.91 -3.89
C ALA A 232 2.83 5.96 -5.42
N HIS A 233 1.96 6.85 -5.88
CA HIS A 233 1.66 6.97 -7.31
C HIS A 233 2.82 7.54 -8.12
N ASP A 234 3.48 8.59 -7.59
CA ASP A 234 4.70 9.12 -8.19
C ASP A 234 5.80 8.04 -8.24
N ALA A 235 5.88 7.20 -7.21
CA ALA A 235 6.84 6.08 -7.18
C ALA A 235 6.61 5.09 -8.32
N VAL A 236 5.35 4.70 -8.59
CA VAL A 236 5.02 3.80 -9.71
C VAL A 236 5.30 4.49 -11.05
N ASN A 237 4.93 5.76 -11.21
CA ASN A 237 5.21 6.50 -12.43
C ASN A 237 6.72 6.61 -12.71
N ASN A 238 7.55 6.87 -11.68
CA ASN A 238 9.01 6.88 -11.81
C ASN A 238 9.55 5.55 -12.35
N ILE A 239 9.07 4.44 -11.80
CA ILE A 239 9.50 3.09 -12.21
C ILE A 239 8.98 2.74 -13.62
N LEU A 240 7.74 3.08 -13.94
CA LEU A 240 7.19 2.89 -15.29
C LEU A 240 7.99 3.66 -16.34
N ALA A 241 8.43 4.89 -16.02
CA ALA A 241 9.29 5.67 -16.91
C ALA A 241 10.64 5.00 -17.17
N VAL A 242 11.28 4.38 -16.14
CA VAL A 242 12.51 3.58 -16.32
C VAL A 242 12.24 2.34 -17.17
N LYS A 243 11.03 1.77 -17.11
CA LYS A 243 10.59 0.67 -17.98
C LYS A 243 10.22 1.15 -19.39
N GLY A 244 10.43 2.43 -19.73
CA GLY A 244 10.19 3.03 -21.04
C GLY A 244 8.72 3.33 -21.34
N LYS A 245 7.88 3.45 -20.31
CA LYS A 245 6.48 3.84 -20.46
C LYS A 245 6.30 5.35 -20.38
N THR A 246 5.25 5.84 -21.00
CA THR A 246 4.90 7.26 -21.10
C THR A 246 3.39 7.46 -20.91
N VAL A 247 2.95 8.68 -20.91
CA VAL A 247 1.51 9.02 -20.91
C VAL A 247 0.77 8.47 -22.14
N GLU A 248 1.46 8.24 -23.25
CA GLU A 248 0.88 7.59 -24.45
C GLU A 248 0.60 6.09 -24.21
N ASP A 249 1.30 5.46 -23.27
CA ASP A 249 1.05 4.08 -22.83
C ASP A 249 -0.05 3.98 -21.76
N GLY A 250 -0.63 5.11 -21.33
CA GLY A 250 -1.68 5.19 -20.33
C GLY A 250 -1.20 5.57 -18.93
N MET A 251 0.03 6.09 -18.78
CA MET A 251 0.45 6.72 -17.53
C MET A 251 -0.35 8.01 -17.28
N THR A 252 -0.65 8.28 -16.01
CA THR A 252 -1.39 9.50 -15.61
C THR A 252 -0.50 10.74 -15.63
N ALA A 253 0.81 10.57 -15.47
CA ALA A 253 1.82 11.62 -15.51
C ALA A 253 3.18 11.04 -15.92
N ASP A 254 4.08 11.92 -16.39
CA ASP A 254 5.48 11.54 -16.61
C ASP A 254 6.16 11.22 -15.28
N GLY A 255 6.93 10.13 -15.27
CA GLY A 255 7.78 9.78 -14.14
C GLY A 255 9.16 10.43 -14.20
N ASN A 256 9.83 10.52 -13.08
CA ASN A 256 11.19 11.03 -12.99
C ASN A 256 12.20 9.89 -12.80
N THR A 257 12.89 9.52 -13.87
CA THR A 257 13.88 8.44 -13.88
C THR A 257 15.15 8.75 -13.07
N GLU A 258 15.42 10.02 -12.77
CA GLU A 258 16.57 10.44 -11.97
C GLU A 258 16.43 10.02 -10.49
N PHE A 259 15.20 9.71 -10.05
CA PHE A 259 14.93 9.25 -8.69
C PHE A 259 14.73 7.73 -8.61
N VAL A 260 15.27 6.97 -9.56
CA VAL A 260 15.20 5.51 -9.56
C VAL A 260 16.60 4.92 -9.67
N ALA A 261 16.89 3.96 -8.79
CA ALA A 261 18.08 3.11 -8.88
C ALA A 261 17.66 1.66 -9.08
N THR A 262 18.46 0.91 -9.82
CA THR A 262 18.26 -0.53 -9.97
C THR A 262 19.23 -1.27 -9.06
N TYR A 263 18.70 -2.24 -8.31
CA TYR A 263 19.47 -3.20 -7.53
C TYR A 263 19.21 -4.60 -8.07
N THR A 264 20.28 -5.31 -8.45
CA THR A 264 20.18 -6.65 -9.00
C THR A 264 21.00 -7.60 -8.12
N PRO A 265 20.37 -8.39 -7.23
CA PRO A 265 21.08 -9.40 -6.46
C PRO A 265 21.66 -10.46 -7.40
N ALA A 266 22.87 -10.95 -7.07
CA ALA A 266 23.57 -11.91 -7.92
C ALA A 266 22.80 -13.24 -8.10
N ASN A 267 22.02 -13.62 -7.08
CA ASN A 267 21.18 -14.82 -7.10
C ASN A 267 19.92 -14.56 -6.25
N GLY A 268 18.85 -15.26 -6.58
CA GLY A 268 17.70 -15.39 -5.68
C GLY A 268 18.05 -16.26 -4.46
N THR A 269 17.37 -16.02 -3.36
CA THR A 269 17.55 -16.77 -2.12
C THR A 269 16.21 -17.24 -1.54
N VAL A 270 16.23 -18.40 -0.89
CA VAL A 270 15.10 -18.93 -0.13
C VAL A 270 15.54 -19.00 1.32
N ASP A 271 14.82 -18.32 2.21
CA ASP A 271 15.14 -18.29 3.64
C ASP A 271 14.61 -19.56 4.31
N THR A 272 15.47 -20.55 4.48
CA THR A 272 15.11 -21.83 5.09
C THR A 272 15.40 -21.91 6.58
N THR A 273 15.88 -20.83 7.20
CA THR A 273 16.39 -20.83 8.57
C THR A 273 15.73 -19.81 9.48
N THR A 274 15.63 -18.55 9.06
CA THR A 274 15.22 -17.43 9.93
C THR A 274 13.81 -17.62 10.49
N TYR A 275 12.89 -18.09 9.66
CA TYR A 275 11.47 -18.22 10.00
C TYR A 275 11.02 -19.68 10.17
N LYS A 276 11.96 -20.61 10.23
CA LYS A 276 11.64 -22.04 10.38
C LYS A 276 11.05 -22.36 11.74
N ASN A 277 11.63 -21.78 12.77
CA ASN A 277 11.22 -22.05 14.15
C ASN A 277 11.01 -20.73 14.90
N ASP A 278 10.04 -20.70 15.79
CA ASP A 278 9.87 -19.61 16.75
C ASP A 278 11.13 -19.45 17.60
N THR A 279 11.67 -18.24 17.65
CA THR A 279 12.96 -17.96 18.29
C THR A 279 12.93 -18.10 19.81
N THR A 280 11.75 -18.07 20.44
CA THR A 280 11.58 -18.15 21.88
C THR A 280 11.32 -19.59 22.33
N THR A 281 10.44 -20.32 21.64
CA THR A 281 9.98 -21.64 22.01
C THR A 281 10.70 -22.75 21.26
N GLY A 282 11.35 -22.47 20.13
CA GLY A 282 11.96 -23.44 19.24
C GLY A 282 10.96 -24.31 18.46
N VAL A 283 9.67 -24.00 18.58
CA VAL A 283 8.62 -24.75 17.87
C VAL A 283 8.63 -24.35 16.39
N GLU A 284 8.46 -25.35 15.52
CA GLU A 284 8.38 -25.13 14.08
C GLU A 284 7.19 -24.24 13.72
N VAL A 285 7.42 -23.21 12.92
CA VAL A 285 6.38 -22.32 12.40
C VAL A 285 5.68 -23.02 11.24
N THR A 286 4.40 -23.34 11.44
CA THR A 286 3.56 -23.97 10.42
C THR A 286 2.29 -23.15 10.20
N ASN A 287 1.64 -23.32 9.03
CA ASN A 287 0.35 -22.70 8.80
C ASN A 287 -0.73 -23.40 9.62
N GLN A 288 -1.15 -22.76 10.70
CA GLN A 288 -2.18 -23.27 11.61
C GLN A 288 -3.57 -23.27 10.97
N LEU A 289 -3.75 -22.58 9.84
CA LEU A 289 -5.02 -22.41 9.13
C LEU A 289 -5.10 -23.22 7.83
N ASP A 290 -4.13 -24.08 7.54
CA ASP A 290 -4.13 -24.91 6.31
C ASP A 290 -5.44 -25.68 6.11
N GLN A 291 -6.03 -26.19 7.19
CA GLN A 291 -7.29 -26.95 7.15
C GLN A 291 -8.54 -26.06 6.99
N ALA A 292 -8.43 -24.80 7.41
CA ALA A 292 -9.51 -23.82 7.28
C ALA A 292 -9.53 -23.17 5.90
N ASN A 293 -8.46 -23.32 5.12
CA ASN A 293 -8.33 -22.74 3.78
C ASN A 293 -9.10 -23.58 2.75
N GLY A 294 -10.40 -23.60 2.89
CA GLY A 294 -11.37 -24.46 2.18
C GLY A 294 -11.55 -24.15 0.69
N GLY A 295 -10.48 -23.75 -0.02
CA GLY A 295 -10.54 -23.48 -1.45
C GLY A 295 -10.93 -22.07 -1.82
N PHE A 296 -10.71 -21.10 -0.94
CA PHE A 296 -10.86 -19.69 -1.26
C PHE A 296 -9.93 -19.28 -2.40
N GLN A 297 -10.50 -18.56 -3.37
CA GLN A 297 -9.70 -17.92 -4.41
C GLN A 297 -9.29 -16.52 -3.92
N TYR A 298 -7.98 -16.33 -3.76
CA TYR A 298 -7.42 -15.03 -3.43
C TYR A 298 -7.25 -14.17 -4.68
N LEU A 299 -7.35 -12.87 -4.52
CA LEU A 299 -7.04 -11.90 -5.56
C LEU A 299 -5.59 -12.04 -5.99
N SER A 300 -5.35 -12.08 -7.29
CA SER A 300 -4.02 -12.20 -7.88
C SER A 300 -3.80 -11.16 -8.97
N ARG A 301 -2.62 -10.52 -8.94
CA ARG A 301 -2.22 -9.62 -10.03
C ARG A 301 -1.98 -10.35 -11.36
N SER A 302 -1.85 -11.66 -11.35
CA SER A 302 -1.75 -12.44 -12.59
C SER A 302 -3.06 -12.47 -13.39
N ASP A 303 -4.21 -12.26 -12.71
CA ASP A 303 -5.52 -12.21 -13.35
C ASP A 303 -6.53 -11.44 -12.48
N TRP A 304 -6.47 -10.11 -12.52
CA TRP A 304 -7.31 -9.23 -11.69
C TRP A 304 -8.81 -9.50 -11.84
N THR A 305 -9.29 -9.56 -13.08
CA THR A 305 -10.74 -9.72 -13.31
C THR A 305 -11.21 -11.15 -13.05
N GLY A 306 -10.38 -12.16 -13.34
CA GLY A 306 -10.72 -13.56 -13.11
C GLY A 306 -10.64 -13.99 -11.65
N THR A 307 -9.92 -13.23 -10.81
CA THR A 307 -9.77 -13.51 -9.37
C THR A 307 -10.41 -12.44 -8.49
N TRP A 308 -11.21 -11.54 -9.07
CA TRP A 308 -11.88 -10.48 -8.32
C TRP A 308 -12.74 -11.05 -7.19
N PRO A 309 -12.57 -10.54 -5.94
CA PRO A 309 -13.28 -11.09 -4.80
C PRO A 309 -14.81 -11.01 -4.97
N THR A 310 -15.47 -12.03 -4.48
CA THR A 310 -16.93 -12.09 -4.36
C THR A 310 -17.26 -12.52 -2.94
N THR A 311 -18.48 -12.23 -2.49
CA THR A 311 -18.93 -12.64 -1.17
C THR A 311 -18.82 -14.16 -0.97
N ASP A 312 -18.40 -14.60 0.21
CA ASP A 312 -18.23 -16.03 0.56
C ASP A 312 -19.56 -16.76 0.74
N GLY A 313 -20.63 -16.04 0.99
CA GLY A 313 -21.90 -16.67 1.21
C GLY A 313 -22.89 -15.76 1.94
N GLU A 314 -23.71 -16.39 2.78
CA GLU A 314 -24.72 -15.70 3.56
C GLU A 314 -24.07 -14.95 4.72
N VAL A 315 -24.34 -13.64 4.79
CA VAL A 315 -23.93 -12.84 5.96
C VAL A 315 -24.66 -13.34 7.18
N SER A 316 -23.93 -13.54 8.27
CA SER A 316 -24.48 -14.06 9.51
C SER A 316 -25.46 -13.06 10.15
N ASP A 317 -26.65 -13.55 10.52
CA ASP A 317 -27.58 -12.81 11.37
C ASP A 317 -27.17 -12.79 12.84
N GLN A 318 -26.11 -13.51 13.19
CA GLN A 318 -25.64 -13.57 14.58
C GLN A 318 -24.92 -12.28 14.92
N ILE A 319 -25.28 -11.69 16.05
CA ILE A 319 -24.61 -10.50 16.57
C ILE A 319 -23.19 -10.91 16.92
N SER A 320 -22.22 -10.36 16.21
CA SER A 320 -20.82 -10.46 16.61
C SER A 320 -20.59 -9.55 17.83
N THR A 321 -19.55 -9.86 18.63
CA THR A 321 -19.16 -9.02 19.78
C THR A 321 -18.68 -7.63 19.37
N TRP A 322 -18.55 -7.34 18.08
CA TRP A 322 -17.98 -6.12 17.52
C TRP A 322 -18.97 -5.21 16.84
N GLY A 323 -20.24 -5.53 16.85
CA GLY A 323 -21.15 -4.59 16.29
C GLY A 323 -22.46 -5.08 15.81
N ASN A 324 -23.12 -4.17 15.20
CA ASN A 324 -24.41 -4.35 14.62
C ASN A 324 -24.30 -5.26 13.41
N PRO A 325 -25.26 -6.16 13.19
CA PRO A 325 -25.33 -6.90 11.94
C PRO A 325 -25.33 -5.92 10.77
N ILE A 326 -24.63 -6.28 9.71
CA ILE A 326 -24.51 -5.43 8.51
C ILE A 326 -25.89 -5.07 7.91
N ASN A 327 -26.90 -5.89 8.14
CA ASN A 327 -28.28 -5.63 7.75
C ASN A 327 -29.04 -4.66 8.69
N GLY A 328 -28.42 -4.19 9.77
CA GLY A 328 -29.00 -3.21 10.68
C GLY A 328 -30.07 -3.76 11.65
N THR A 329 -30.24 -5.08 11.76
CA THR A 329 -31.17 -5.69 12.71
C THR A 329 -30.51 -6.80 13.52
N ASP A 330 -30.90 -6.97 14.78
CA ASP A 330 -30.48 -8.10 15.61
C ASP A 330 -31.25 -9.40 15.21
N ALA A 331 -30.90 -10.52 15.82
CA ALA A 331 -31.53 -11.83 15.56
C ALA A 331 -33.04 -11.86 15.91
N ASN A 332 -33.54 -10.84 16.60
CA ASN A 332 -34.96 -10.68 16.95
C ASN A 332 -35.66 -9.66 16.04
N GLY A 333 -34.96 -9.13 15.03
CA GLY A 333 -35.49 -8.16 14.09
C GLY A 333 -35.53 -6.72 14.64
N ASN A 334 -34.89 -6.43 15.77
CA ASN A 334 -34.77 -5.08 16.29
C ASN A 334 -33.66 -4.31 15.55
N PRO A 335 -33.85 -3.01 15.28
CA PRO A 335 -32.77 -2.18 14.76
C PRO A 335 -31.55 -2.25 15.69
N ALA A 336 -30.38 -2.46 15.11
CA ALA A 336 -29.13 -2.53 15.84
C ALA A 336 -28.61 -1.12 16.22
#